data_4e5fd92ffcc4cf687dd648a4ae3f2708
#
_entry.id   4e5fd92ffcc4cf687dd648a4ae3f2708
#
_cell.length_a   1.000
_cell.length_b   1.000
_cell.length_c   1.000
_cell.angle_alpha   90.00
_cell.angle_beta   90.00
_cell.angle_gamma   90.00
#
_symmetry.space_group_name_H-M   'P 1'
#
loop_
_entity.id
_entity.type
_entity.pdbx_description
1 polymer ?
#
loop_
_entity_poly.entity_id
_entity_poly.type
_entity_poly.pdbx_seq_one_letter_code
_entity_poly.pdbx_strand_id
1 'polypeptide(L)'
;PLNRDMSHPESRKITSMLLGGALADSLRGKTIDRICNQNDWPAMLLSQLNLPTTKFSWSKNILDPAAVEFAYYSNENCLGWITPHKNYVYSYASGTIEELKGIQDSTGSQTAAIQAKAYLQTLYQTYLGY
;
A
#
# COMPACT_ATOMS: atom_id res chain seq x y z
N PRO A 1 21.23 16.96 -7.14
CA PRO A 1 20.30 16.37 -6.21
C PRO A 1 18.93 16.40 -6.86
N LEU A 2 18.41 15.21 -7.15
CA LEU A 2 17.05 15.06 -7.66
C LEU A 2 16.12 15.47 -6.51
N ASN A 3 15.58 16.67 -6.60
CA ASN A 3 14.51 17.12 -5.72
C ASN A 3 13.25 16.33 -6.12
N ARG A 4 13.14 15.08 -5.63
CA ARG A 4 11.93 14.28 -5.83
C ARG A 4 10.85 14.84 -4.92
N ASP A 5 9.78 15.31 -5.54
CA ASP A 5 8.58 15.64 -4.79
C ASP A 5 8.07 14.37 -4.09
N MET A 6 8.35 14.29 -2.79
CA MET A 6 8.04 13.13 -1.96
C MET A 6 6.54 13.01 -1.64
N SER A 7 5.73 13.96 -2.04
CA SER A 7 4.27 13.84 -1.97
C SER A 7 3.69 13.06 -3.16
N HIS A 8 4.43 12.96 -4.27
CA HIS A 8 3.95 12.27 -5.46
C HIS A 8 4.11 10.73 -5.36
N PRO A 9 3.07 9.92 -5.69
CA PRO A 9 3.11 8.44 -5.60
C PRO A 9 4.27 7.79 -6.32
N GLU A 10 4.64 8.29 -7.50
CA GLU A 10 5.74 7.73 -8.30
C GLU A 10 7.10 7.83 -7.60
N SER A 11 7.27 8.79 -6.70
CA SER A 11 8.49 8.94 -5.89
C SER A 11 8.61 7.85 -4.82
N ARG A 12 7.51 7.18 -4.51
CA ARG A 12 7.42 6.15 -3.47
C ARG A 12 7.44 4.74 -4.04
N LYS A 13 7.41 4.61 -5.36
CA LYS A 13 7.45 3.31 -6.02
C LYS A 13 8.84 2.70 -5.89
N ILE A 14 8.90 1.49 -5.37
CA ILE A 14 10.12 0.70 -5.22
C ILE A 14 9.96 -0.65 -5.92
N THR A 15 11.04 -1.11 -6.49
CA THR A 15 11.11 -2.47 -7.05
C THR A 15 11.63 -3.41 -5.96
N SER A 16 10.98 -4.54 -5.80
CA SER A 16 11.36 -5.57 -4.85
C SER A 16 11.68 -6.87 -5.58
N MET A 17 12.66 -7.60 -5.09
CA MET A 17 13.10 -8.87 -5.68
C MET A 17 13.21 -9.94 -4.60
N LEU A 18 12.63 -11.10 -4.85
CA LEU A 18 12.73 -12.29 -4.02
C LEU A 18 13.71 -13.27 -4.66
N LEU A 19 14.73 -13.65 -3.90
CA LEU A 19 15.74 -14.64 -4.29
C LEU A 19 15.86 -15.71 -3.20
N GLY A 20 16.13 -16.93 -3.61
CA GLY A 20 16.46 -18.01 -2.69
C GLY A 20 15.47 -19.15 -2.62
N GLY A 21 15.73 -20.08 -1.71
CA GLY A 21 15.03 -21.37 -1.63
C GLY A 21 13.61 -21.31 -1.03
N ALA A 22 13.24 -20.21 -0.39
CA ALA A 22 11.88 -20.04 0.13
C ALA A 22 10.85 -19.65 -0.95
N LEU A 23 11.31 -19.34 -2.17
CA LEU A 23 10.45 -19.02 -3.27
C LEU A 23 9.88 -20.29 -3.88
N ALA A 24 8.55 -20.40 -3.93
CA ALA A 24 7.87 -21.51 -4.61
C ALA A 24 8.29 -21.60 -6.08
N ASP A 25 8.50 -22.80 -6.59
CA ASP A 25 8.94 -23.02 -7.97
C ASP A 25 7.99 -22.39 -9.00
N SER A 26 6.69 -22.39 -8.70
CA SER A 26 5.66 -21.76 -9.53
C SER A 26 5.83 -20.24 -9.70
N LEU A 27 6.61 -19.59 -8.85
CA LEU A 27 6.84 -18.14 -8.86
C LEU A 27 8.20 -17.76 -9.42
N ARG A 28 9.09 -18.72 -9.64
CA ARG A 28 10.42 -18.45 -10.18
C ARG A 28 10.35 -17.81 -11.56
N GLY A 29 11.10 -16.74 -11.76
CA GLY A 29 11.15 -15.99 -13.01
C GLY A 29 9.88 -15.21 -13.34
N LYS A 30 8.91 -15.13 -12.41
CA LYS A 30 7.70 -14.34 -12.63
C LYS A 30 7.83 -12.92 -12.11
N THR A 31 7.21 -12.00 -12.80
CA THR A 31 6.97 -10.64 -12.34
C THR A 31 5.54 -10.56 -11.80
N ILE A 32 5.39 -9.96 -10.63
CA ILE A 32 4.10 -9.70 -9.99
C ILE A 32 3.89 -8.19 -10.03
N ASP A 33 2.94 -7.77 -10.86
CA ASP A 33 2.58 -6.35 -11.02
C ASP A 33 1.28 -6.09 -10.24
N ARG A 34 1.40 -6.01 -8.92
CA ARG A 34 0.29 -5.72 -8.00
C ARG A 34 0.65 -4.59 -7.07
N ILE A 35 -0.34 -3.76 -6.74
CA ILE A 35 -0.16 -2.67 -5.78
C ILE A 35 -0.13 -3.25 -4.37
N CYS A 36 0.98 -3.02 -3.69
CA CYS A 36 1.22 -3.50 -2.33
C CYS A 36 2.12 -2.55 -1.54
N ASN A 37 2.19 -2.77 -0.25
CA ASN A 37 3.09 -2.08 0.66
C ASN A 37 4.26 -2.99 1.06
N GLN A 38 5.30 -2.42 1.63
CA GLN A 38 6.40 -3.21 2.20
C GLN A 38 5.96 -4.12 3.35
N ASN A 39 4.96 -3.69 4.14
CA ASN A 39 4.42 -4.50 5.23
C ASN A 39 3.59 -5.71 4.76
N ASP A 40 3.39 -5.88 3.46
CA ASP A 40 2.73 -7.07 2.88
C ASP A 40 3.68 -8.27 2.71
N TRP A 41 4.98 -8.04 2.83
CA TRP A 41 6.01 -9.07 2.68
C TRP A 41 5.89 -10.24 3.67
N PRO A 42 5.66 -10.02 4.97
CA PRO A 42 5.54 -11.12 5.92
C PRO A 42 4.43 -12.11 5.54
N ALA A 43 3.22 -11.64 5.24
CA ALA A 43 2.12 -12.53 4.88
C ALA A 43 2.41 -13.29 3.58
N MET A 44 2.97 -12.61 2.57
CA MET A 44 3.34 -13.24 1.31
C MET A 44 4.38 -14.36 1.52
N LEU A 45 5.46 -14.08 2.26
CA LEU A 45 6.53 -15.02 2.48
C LEU A 45 6.09 -16.21 3.33
N LEU A 46 5.39 -15.95 4.45
CA LEU A 46 4.90 -16.99 5.33
C LEU A 46 3.89 -17.91 4.63
N SER A 47 3.03 -17.35 3.77
CA SER A 47 2.09 -18.14 2.99
C SER A 47 2.79 -19.12 2.05
N GLN A 48 3.92 -18.77 1.46
CA GLN A 48 4.70 -19.69 0.62
C GLN A 48 5.35 -20.82 1.44
N LEU A 49 5.61 -20.56 2.70
CA LEU A 49 6.18 -21.54 3.64
C LEU A 49 5.10 -22.36 4.36
N ASN A 50 3.83 -22.18 4.01
CA ASN A 50 2.67 -22.76 4.70
C ASN A 50 2.65 -22.46 6.21
N LEU A 51 3.12 -21.27 6.59
CA LEU A 51 3.16 -20.82 7.98
C LEU A 51 2.00 -19.85 8.25
N PRO A 52 1.48 -19.81 9.50
CA PRO A 52 0.38 -18.91 9.85
C PRO A 52 0.80 -17.45 9.77
N THR A 53 -0.09 -16.63 9.23
CA THR A 53 0.10 -15.17 9.06
C THR A 53 -0.63 -14.33 10.11
N THR A 54 -1.34 -14.96 11.04
CA THR A 54 -2.26 -14.33 11.99
C THR A 54 -1.63 -13.25 12.87
N LYS A 55 -0.31 -13.32 13.12
CA LYS A 55 0.43 -12.30 13.87
C LYS A 55 0.73 -11.03 13.07
N PHE A 56 0.48 -11.05 11.76
CA PHE A 56 0.76 -9.94 10.84
C PHE A 56 -0.56 -9.40 10.27
N SER A 57 -1.44 -8.92 11.16
CA SER A 57 -2.80 -8.47 10.80
C SER A 57 -2.83 -7.32 9.77
N TRP A 58 -1.75 -6.54 9.67
CA TRP A 58 -1.60 -5.44 8.72
C TRP A 58 -0.92 -5.85 7.40
N SER A 59 -0.57 -7.13 7.27
CA SER A 59 0.10 -7.69 6.11
C SER A 59 -0.88 -8.55 5.31
N LYS A 60 -1.06 -8.24 4.03
CA LYS A 60 -1.88 -9.06 3.14
C LYS A 60 -1.01 -9.94 2.24
N ASN A 61 -1.49 -11.13 1.92
CA ASN A 61 -0.81 -11.99 0.96
C ASN A 61 -1.08 -11.49 -0.46
N ILE A 62 -0.11 -10.81 -1.06
CA ILE A 62 -0.23 -10.25 -2.41
C ILE A 62 -0.31 -11.31 -3.52
N LEU A 63 -0.02 -12.57 -3.21
CA LEU A 63 -0.16 -13.70 -4.14
C LEU A 63 -1.58 -14.26 -4.18
N ASP A 64 -2.40 -13.90 -3.20
CA ASP A 64 -3.81 -14.26 -3.18
C ASP A 64 -4.58 -13.36 -4.16
N PRO A 65 -5.24 -13.92 -5.20
CA PRO A 65 -6.03 -13.14 -6.14
C PRO A 65 -7.17 -12.35 -5.49
N ALA A 66 -7.67 -12.81 -4.34
CA ALA A 66 -8.74 -12.14 -3.59
C ALA A 66 -8.23 -11.01 -2.70
N ALA A 67 -6.92 -10.87 -2.51
CA ALA A 67 -6.36 -9.79 -1.70
C ALA A 67 -6.62 -8.43 -2.34
N VAL A 68 -7.14 -7.50 -1.54
CA VAL A 68 -7.43 -6.13 -2.00
C VAL A 68 -6.13 -5.40 -2.34
N GLU A 69 -6.08 -4.83 -3.53
CA GLU A 69 -4.93 -4.08 -4.00
C GLU A 69 -5.01 -2.62 -3.57
N PHE A 70 -4.16 -2.25 -2.65
CA PHE A 70 -3.92 -0.86 -2.27
C PHE A 70 -2.51 -0.70 -1.71
N ALA A 71 -2.02 0.51 -1.78
CA ALA A 71 -0.83 0.95 -1.06
C ALA A 71 -1.10 2.30 -0.40
N TYR A 72 -0.38 2.58 0.67
CA TYR A 72 -0.40 3.88 1.31
C TYR A 72 1.01 4.33 1.66
N TYR A 73 1.17 5.62 1.78
CA TYR A 73 2.34 6.23 2.39
C TYR A 73 1.91 7.44 3.18
N SER A 74 2.63 7.73 4.23
CA SER A 74 2.41 8.92 5.05
C SER A 74 3.75 9.57 5.35
N ASN A 75 3.76 10.89 5.38
CA ASN A 75 4.85 11.71 5.85
C ASN A 75 4.27 12.89 6.63
N GLU A 76 5.11 13.83 7.04
CA GLU A 76 4.69 15.03 7.80
C GLU A 76 3.73 15.96 7.05
N ASN A 77 3.67 15.89 5.71
CA ASN A 77 2.90 16.81 4.88
C ASN A 77 1.64 16.19 4.27
N CYS A 78 1.64 14.88 4.02
CA CYS A 78 0.57 14.24 3.28
C CYS A 78 0.39 12.75 3.59
N LEU A 79 -0.79 12.26 3.23
CA LEU A 79 -1.16 10.85 3.18
C LEU A 79 -1.51 10.49 1.73
N GLY A 80 -0.77 9.56 1.14
CA GLY A 80 -1.08 8.99 -0.17
C GLY A 80 -1.85 7.68 -0.04
N TRP A 81 -2.84 7.50 -0.90
CA TRP A 81 -3.64 6.29 -1.02
C TRP A 81 -3.69 5.86 -2.48
N ILE A 82 -3.20 4.69 -2.77
CA ILE A 82 -2.98 4.19 -4.12
C ILE A 82 -3.81 2.93 -4.33
N THR A 83 -4.57 2.92 -5.40
CA THR A 83 -5.36 1.77 -5.85
C THR A 83 -5.09 1.50 -7.33
N PRO A 84 -5.51 0.35 -7.89
CA PRO A 84 -5.33 0.06 -9.31
C PRO A 84 -5.94 1.10 -10.25
N HIS A 85 -6.98 1.77 -9.81
CA HIS A 85 -7.74 2.70 -10.64
C HIS A 85 -7.39 4.17 -10.39
N LYS A 86 -7.06 4.52 -9.15
CA LYS A 86 -6.94 5.92 -8.71
C LYS A 86 -5.85 6.09 -7.66
N ASN A 87 -5.17 7.22 -7.74
CA ASN A 87 -4.18 7.64 -6.76
C ASN A 87 -4.65 8.96 -6.14
N TYR A 88 -4.68 9.00 -4.83
CA TYR A 88 -5.10 10.15 -4.04
C TYR A 88 -3.97 10.62 -3.13
N VAL A 89 -3.85 11.92 -2.97
CA VAL A 89 -2.98 12.53 -1.96
C VAL A 89 -3.81 13.50 -1.13
N TYR A 90 -3.85 13.25 0.16
CA TYR A 90 -4.45 14.16 1.13
C TYR A 90 -3.36 15.04 1.73
N SER A 91 -3.46 16.34 1.54
CA SER A 91 -2.55 17.33 2.11
C SER A 91 -3.02 17.69 3.53
N TYR A 92 -2.13 17.59 4.51
CA TYR A 92 -2.45 17.99 5.89
C TYR A 92 -2.54 19.51 6.05
N ALA A 93 -1.78 20.25 5.24
CA ALA A 93 -1.76 21.71 5.32
C ALA A 93 -3.05 22.35 4.81
N SER A 94 -3.57 21.87 3.66
CA SER A 94 -4.78 22.42 3.06
C SER A 94 -6.07 21.70 3.51
N GLY A 95 -5.94 20.49 4.06
CA GLY A 95 -7.08 19.63 4.37
C GLY A 95 -7.81 19.10 3.14
N THR A 96 -7.22 19.26 1.95
CA THR A 96 -7.82 18.87 0.66
C THR A 96 -7.22 17.57 0.13
N ILE A 97 -7.97 16.95 -0.80
CA ILE A 97 -7.53 15.78 -1.52
C ILE A 97 -7.29 16.16 -2.96
N GLU A 98 -6.14 15.73 -3.47
CA GLU A 98 -5.81 15.80 -4.88
C GLU A 98 -5.88 14.39 -5.47
N GLU A 99 -6.66 14.22 -6.53
CA GLU A 99 -6.65 13.02 -7.34
C GLU A 99 -5.57 13.18 -8.42
N LEU A 100 -4.54 12.34 -8.37
CA LEU A 100 -3.38 12.44 -9.26
C LEU A 100 -3.49 11.54 -10.50
N LYS A 101 -4.40 10.56 -10.49
CA LYS A 101 -4.59 9.64 -11.59
C LYS A 101 -6.00 9.07 -11.54
N GLY A 102 -6.70 9.15 -12.67
CA GLY A 102 -8.05 8.63 -12.81
C GLY A 102 -9.02 9.66 -13.39
N ILE A 103 -10.28 9.29 -13.51
CA ILE A 103 -11.37 10.19 -13.91
C ILE A 103 -11.77 11.00 -12.66
N GLN A 104 -11.84 12.30 -12.79
CA GLN A 104 -12.33 13.17 -11.71
C GLN A 104 -13.77 12.78 -11.34
N ASP A 105 -13.90 12.14 -10.18
CA ASP A 105 -15.17 11.80 -9.57
C ASP A 105 -15.14 12.26 -8.11
N SER A 106 -15.88 13.30 -7.82
CA SER A 106 -15.92 13.90 -6.48
C SER A 106 -16.41 12.92 -5.40
N THR A 107 -17.29 11.99 -5.76
CA THR A 107 -17.83 10.99 -4.83
C THR A 107 -16.77 9.94 -4.47
N GLY A 108 -16.02 9.46 -5.47
CA GLY A 108 -14.95 8.51 -5.26
C GLY A 108 -13.79 9.07 -4.44
N SER A 109 -13.47 10.35 -4.62
CA SER A 109 -12.40 11.02 -3.88
C SER A 109 -12.70 11.13 -2.38
N GLN A 110 -13.95 11.44 -2.01
CA GLN A 110 -14.36 11.50 -0.60
C GLN A 110 -14.29 10.12 0.07
N THR A 111 -14.78 9.08 -0.60
CA THR A 111 -14.72 7.70 -0.09
C THR A 111 -13.28 7.24 0.12
N ALA A 112 -12.40 7.48 -0.84
CA ALA A 112 -10.98 7.13 -0.73
C ALA A 112 -10.29 7.86 0.43
N ALA A 113 -10.62 9.13 0.65
CA ALA A 113 -10.11 9.90 1.77
C ALA A 113 -10.53 9.33 3.12
N ILE A 114 -11.80 8.96 3.24
CA ILE A 114 -12.33 8.35 4.45
C ILE A 114 -11.61 7.03 4.71
N GLN A 115 -11.46 6.18 3.69
CA GLN A 115 -10.75 4.91 3.80
C GLN A 115 -9.29 5.09 4.22
N ALA A 116 -8.57 6.02 3.57
CA ALA A 116 -7.17 6.29 3.87
C ALA A 116 -6.97 6.81 5.29
N LYS A 117 -7.82 7.76 5.72
CA LYS A 117 -7.78 8.30 7.09
C LYS A 117 -8.13 7.25 8.12
N ALA A 118 -9.19 6.46 7.90
CA ALA A 118 -9.60 5.39 8.79
C ALA A 118 -8.50 4.33 8.94
N TYR A 119 -7.88 3.92 7.83
CA TYR A 119 -6.77 2.99 7.83
C TYR A 119 -5.60 3.52 8.66
N LEU A 120 -5.17 4.75 8.41
CA LEU A 120 -4.07 5.37 9.14
C LEU A 120 -4.38 5.52 10.63
N GLN A 121 -5.58 5.98 10.96
CA GLN A 121 -6.03 6.11 12.35
C GLN A 121 -6.00 4.76 13.08
N THR A 122 -6.57 3.73 12.48
CA THR A 122 -6.59 2.39 13.08
C THR A 122 -5.18 1.82 13.23
N LEU A 123 -4.29 2.06 12.25
CA LEU A 123 -2.89 1.67 12.32
C LEU A 123 -2.20 2.32 13.53
N TYR A 124 -2.36 3.64 13.72
CA TYR A 124 -1.77 4.34 14.86
C TYR A 124 -2.37 3.88 16.19
N GLN A 125 -3.68 3.68 16.27
CA GLN A 125 -4.32 3.16 17.48
C GLN A 125 -3.79 1.78 17.85
N THR A 126 -3.65 0.89 16.86
CA THR A 126 -3.07 -0.45 17.08
C THR A 126 -1.62 -0.36 17.55
N TYR A 127 -0.83 0.55 16.96
CA TYR A 127 0.58 0.73 17.30
C TYR A 127 0.75 1.30 18.72
N LEU A 128 -0.11 2.24 19.11
CA LEU A 128 -0.07 2.87 20.43
C LEU A 128 -0.73 2.02 21.53
N GLY A 129 -1.40 0.93 21.16
CA GLY A 129 -2.07 0.04 22.11
C GLY A 129 -3.38 0.56 22.67
N TYR A 130 -4.07 1.46 21.95
CA TYR A 130 -5.39 2.01 22.31
C TYR A 130 -6.53 1.22 21.68
#